data_dd1cbbbec8dba9490f32c7fbe38c1527
#
_entry.id   dd1cbbbec8dba9490f32c7fbe38c1527
#
_cell.length_a   1.000
_cell.length_b   1.000
_cell.length_c   1.000
_cell.angle_alpha   90.00
_cell.angle_beta   90.00
_cell.angle_gamma   90.00
#
_symmetry.space_group_name_H-M   'P 1'
#
loop_
_entity.id
_entity.type
_entity.pdbx_description
1 polymer ?
#
loop_
_entity_poly.entity_id
_entity_poly.type
_entity_poly.pdbx_seq_one_letter_code
_entity_poly.pdbx_strand_id
1 'polypeptide(L)'
;MELAQKIGEIKTKLGMDVTDDRVESEIRKSVLGLAHQIGLEPSYSSRLLNLLLIESVGLQRKQKTVEQPSSHLDILMRARQIEATGRQMIHLEIGEPDFGPPPSIKDAFVNAIDSGCYHYTDVRGIERLREKLALIHGFTKETVIVTPGGRFGVYASIASLLKPGEEIVVIEPSWPAYADCAALNSVKIKTIKTSLENQWSPDIDEITDATNDSTKMIVLNYPNNPTGKILSTSTIEKILSLAKDYGLYILSDEVYSKYCNKKFQSISEYHYDRSIVIESFSKTYAMTGFRLGYVLSSEVIVKKIAKLQAFAMTSVAEPLQYCALNALESDYLTNIEETRIRLRTLVERLKRMDLSFAVPDGGMYLYPRINTIPLDDITVVNLLLERGVAVAPGSAFGSSYGKFIRISATQTTEQITKAMDVLDNCLSMNR
;
A
#
# COMPACT_ATOMS: atom_id res chain seq x y z
N MET A 1 -23.32 -11.64 25.58
CA MET A 1 -22.52 -10.68 24.84
C MET A 1 -21.93 -9.60 25.76
N GLU A 2 -22.73 -8.84 26.51
CA GLU A 2 -22.26 -7.82 27.47
C GLU A 2 -21.31 -8.35 28.56
N LEU A 3 -21.57 -9.55 29.08
CA LEU A 3 -20.69 -10.21 30.05
C LEU A 3 -19.32 -10.56 29.45
N ALA A 4 -19.26 -11.01 28.20
CA ALA A 4 -18.00 -11.32 27.51
C ALA A 4 -17.17 -10.06 27.33
N GLN A 5 -17.80 -8.92 27.07
CA GLN A 5 -17.16 -7.61 26.98
C GLN A 5 -16.55 -7.21 28.33
N LYS A 6 -17.29 -7.27 29.41
CA LYS A 6 -16.80 -6.98 30.77
C LYS A 6 -15.64 -7.88 31.19
N ILE A 7 -15.71 -9.18 30.85
CA ILE A 7 -14.61 -10.13 31.12
C ILE A 7 -13.34 -9.71 30.33
N GLY A 8 -13.49 -9.29 29.07
CA GLY A 8 -12.37 -8.79 28.27
C GLY A 8 -11.69 -7.56 28.89
N GLU A 9 -12.48 -6.60 29.41
CA GLU A 9 -11.95 -5.42 30.12
C GLU A 9 -11.14 -5.78 31.36
N ILE A 10 -11.66 -6.71 32.17
CA ILE A 10 -10.99 -7.17 33.39
C ILE A 10 -9.69 -7.89 33.05
N LYS A 11 -9.73 -8.83 32.07
CA LYS A 11 -8.54 -9.57 31.63
C LYS A 11 -7.45 -8.62 31.09
N THR A 12 -7.83 -7.63 30.31
CA THR A 12 -6.89 -6.62 29.78
C THR A 12 -6.24 -5.82 30.91
N LYS A 13 -7.01 -5.38 31.92
CA LYS A 13 -6.48 -4.65 33.08
C LYS A 13 -5.53 -5.50 33.93
N LEU A 14 -5.74 -6.80 33.97
CA LEU A 14 -4.92 -7.75 34.74
C LEU A 14 -3.77 -8.38 33.94
N GLY A 15 -3.61 -8.03 32.66
CA GLY A 15 -2.57 -8.63 31.78
C GLY A 15 -2.80 -10.12 31.47
N MET A 16 -4.03 -10.62 31.61
CA MET A 16 -4.36 -12.04 31.41
C MET A 16 -4.68 -12.34 29.94
N ASP A 17 -4.37 -13.58 29.52
CA ASP A 17 -4.74 -14.05 28.18
C ASP A 17 -6.24 -14.19 28.02
N VAL A 18 -6.73 -13.94 26.78
CA VAL A 18 -8.15 -14.02 26.44
C VAL A 18 -8.63 -15.48 26.47
N THR A 19 -7.80 -16.42 26.00
CA THR A 19 -8.07 -17.86 25.99
C THR A 19 -7.39 -18.57 27.17
N ASP A 20 -8.09 -19.49 27.80
CA ASP A 20 -7.58 -20.38 28.84
C ASP A 20 -8.18 -21.76 28.61
N ASP A 21 -7.35 -22.70 28.16
CA ASP A 21 -7.74 -24.05 27.78
C ASP A 21 -8.42 -24.83 28.92
N ARG A 22 -8.04 -24.57 30.19
CA ARG A 22 -8.66 -25.20 31.35
C ARG A 22 -10.09 -24.71 31.56
N VAL A 23 -10.26 -23.39 31.52
CA VAL A 23 -11.58 -22.77 31.67
C VAL A 23 -12.50 -23.15 30.51
N GLU A 24 -11.99 -23.17 29.27
CA GLU A 24 -12.78 -23.64 28.13
C GLU A 24 -13.19 -25.12 28.26
N SER A 25 -12.30 -25.95 28.74
CA SER A 25 -12.61 -27.39 28.98
C SER A 25 -13.71 -27.57 30.04
N GLU A 26 -13.67 -26.80 31.13
CA GLU A 26 -14.70 -26.83 32.18
C GLU A 26 -16.05 -26.33 31.67
N ILE A 27 -16.08 -25.25 30.93
CA ILE A 27 -17.30 -24.72 30.28
C ILE A 27 -17.89 -25.78 29.34
N ARG A 28 -17.07 -26.44 28.53
CA ARG A 28 -17.51 -27.51 27.62
C ARG A 28 -18.17 -28.67 28.38
N LYS A 29 -17.54 -29.15 29.43
CA LYS A 29 -18.10 -30.23 30.28
C LYS A 29 -19.44 -29.84 30.89
N SER A 30 -19.52 -28.64 31.46
CA SER A 30 -20.73 -28.15 32.13
C SER A 30 -21.89 -27.97 31.16
N VAL A 31 -21.66 -27.33 30.02
CA VAL A 31 -22.70 -27.04 29.01
C VAL A 31 -23.17 -28.34 28.32
N LEU A 32 -22.27 -29.26 27.97
CA LEU A 32 -22.65 -30.52 27.36
C LEU A 32 -23.40 -31.43 28.35
N GLY A 33 -23.02 -31.40 29.63
CA GLY A 33 -23.75 -32.11 30.70
C GLY A 33 -25.18 -31.58 30.85
N LEU A 34 -25.36 -30.26 30.86
CA LEU A 34 -26.69 -29.63 30.92
C LEU A 34 -27.53 -29.92 29.66
N ALA A 35 -26.92 -29.85 28.49
CA ALA A 35 -27.56 -30.15 27.21
C ALA A 35 -28.10 -31.62 27.20
N HIS A 36 -27.33 -32.56 27.72
CA HIS A 36 -27.75 -33.95 27.85
C HIS A 36 -28.96 -34.09 28.79
N GLN A 37 -28.97 -33.36 29.92
CA GLN A 37 -30.06 -33.39 30.88
C GLN A 37 -31.39 -32.89 30.31
N ILE A 38 -31.35 -31.94 29.40
CA ILE A 38 -32.53 -31.36 28.77
C ILE A 38 -32.87 -31.98 27.40
N GLY A 39 -32.17 -33.09 27.03
CA GLY A 39 -32.50 -33.87 25.83
C GLY A 39 -32.01 -33.25 24.51
N LEU A 40 -31.06 -32.32 24.54
CA LEU A 40 -30.46 -31.77 23.32
C LEU A 40 -29.44 -32.72 22.72
N GLU A 41 -29.46 -32.85 21.39
CA GLU A 41 -28.52 -33.71 20.69
C GLU A 41 -27.06 -33.20 20.86
N PRO A 42 -26.10 -34.07 21.22
CA PRO A 42 -24.73 -33.68 21.51
C PRO A 42 -24.02 -32.94 20.36
N SER A 43 -24.30 -33.34 19.12
CA SER A 43 -23.72 -32.68 17.93
C SER A 43 -24.17 -31.25 17.77
N TYR A 44 -25.45 -30.97 18.03
CA TYR A 44 -26.03 -29.62 17.97
C TYR A 44 -25.52 -28.74 19.11
N SER A 45 -25.50 -29.28 20.33
CA SER A 45 -24.99 -28.59 21.52
C SER A 45 -23.52 -28.18 21.37
N SER A 46 -22.69 -29.07 20.81
CA SER A 46 -21.27 -28.82 20.56
C SER A 46 -21.06 -27.71 19.51
N ARG A 47 -21.86 -27.70 18.43
CA ARG A 47 -21.77 -26.67 17.41
C ARG A 47 -22.17 -25.29 17.95
N LEU A 48 -23.27 -25.22 18.67
CA LEU A 48 -23.75 -23.99 19.29
C LEU A 48 -22.72 -23.45 20.30
N LEU A 49 -22.16 -24.31 21.15
CA LEU A 49 -21.14 -23.93 22.11
C LEU A 49 -19.87 -23.42 21.43
N ASN A 50 -19.42 -24.07 20.36
CA ASN A 50 -18.27 -23.60 19.59
C ASN A 50 -18.51 -22.21 19.00
N LEU A 51 -19.69 -21.93 18.42
CA LEU A 51 -20.03 -20.62 17.91
C LEU A 51 -20.02 -19.56 19.03
N LEU A 52 -20.61 -19.86 20.19
CA LEU A 52 -20.63 -18.95 21.33
C LEU A 52 -19.22 -18.67 21.90
N LEU A 53 -18.34 -19.66 21.94
CA LEU A 53 -16.96 -19.49 22.39
C LEU A 53 -16.17 -18.65 21.38
N ILE A 54 -16.28 -18.93 20.08
CA ILE A 54 -15.61 -18.14 19.01
C ILE A 54 -16.05 -16.69 19.09
N GLU A 55 -17.35 -16.40 19.17
CA GLU A 55 -17.88 -15.04 19.28
C GLU A 55 -17.45 -14.37 20.58
N SER A 56 -17.47 -15.07 21.71
CA SER A 56 -17.03 -14.54 23.01
C SER A 56 -15.54 -14.18 22.99
N VAL A 57 -14.69 -15.04 22.45
CA VAL A 57 -13.25 -14.77 22.27
C VAL A 57 -13.03 -13.60 21.31
N GLY A 58 -13.79 -13.56 20.21
CA GLY A 58 -13.75 -12.46 19.24
C GLY A 58 -14.08 -11.11 19.90
N LEU A 59 -15.11 -11.05 20.74
CA LEU A 59 -15.49 -9.84 21.48
C LEU A 59 -14.44 -9.44 22.53
N GLN A 60 -13.91 -10.41 23.28
CA GLN A 60 -12.85 -10.15 24.25
C GLN A 60 -11.56 -9.66 23.58
N ARG A 61 -11.22 -10.21 22.40
CA ARG A 61 -10.09 -9.74 21.57
C ARG A 61 -10.32 -8.34 21.02
N LYS A 62 -11.53 -8.02 20.55
CA LYS A 62 -11.86 -6.66 20.08
C LYS A 62 -11.67 -5.59 21.17
N GLN A 63 -11.74 -5.95 22.43
CA GLN A 63 -11.49 -5.02 23.54
C GLN A 63 -10.02 -4.98 24.01
N LYS A 64 -9.22 -6.02 23.68
CA LYS A 64 -7.76 -5.96 23.88
C LYS A 64 -7.08 -4.95 22.95
N THR A 65 -7.82 -4.53 21.92
CA THR A 65 -7.42 -3.49 20.99
C THR A 65 -8.44 -2.34 21.07
N VAL A 66 -8.17 -1.31 21.86
CA VAL A 66 -8.14 0.01 21.18
C VAL A 66 -7.09 -0.26 20.12
N GLU A 67 -7.53 -0.61 18.89
CA GLU A 67 -6.65 -0.87 17.77
C GLU A 67 -5.75 0.36 17.66
N GLN A 68 -4.52 0.21 18.13
CA GLN A 68 -3.54 1.25 17.87
C GLN A 68 -3.44 1.27 16.35
N PRO A 69 -3.58 2.44 15.73
CA PRO A 69 -3.61 2.54 14.29
C PRO A 69 -2.34 1.95 13.73
N SER A 70 -2.44 0.77 13.16
CA SER A 70 -1.32 -0.02 12.64
C SER A 70 -1.04 0.27 11.17
N SER A 71 -1.95 0.95 10.48
CA SER A 71 -1.83 1.28 9.06
C SER A 71 -2.08 2.77 8.79
N HIS A 72 -1.59 3.26 7.65
CA HIS A 72 -1.88 4.62 7.19
C HIS A 72 -3.38 4.84 6.92
N LEU A 73 -4.16 3.78 6.63
CA LEU A 73 -5.61 3.87 6.44
C LEU A 73 -6.34 4.02 7.77
N ASP A 74 -5.87 3.37 8.84
CA ASP A 74 -6.43 3.53 10.19
C ASP A 74 -6.22 4.97 10.68
N ILE A 75 -5.05 5.55 10.39
CA ILE A 75 -4.76 6.96 10.68
C ILE A 75 -5.72 7.88 9.92
N LEU A 76 -5.93 7.65 8.62
CA LEU A 76 -6.88 8.42 7.82
C LEU A 76 -8.30 8.35 8.41
N MET A 77 -8.76 7.15 8.77
CA MET A 77 -10.10 6.97 9.37
C MET A 77 -10.23 7.73 10.69
N ARG A 78 -9.22 7.69 11.56
CA ARG A 78 -9.21 8.45 12.82
C ARG A 78 -9.14 9.95 12.59
N ALA A 79 -8.32 10.43 11.65
CA ALA A 79 -8.24 11.84 11.30
C ALA A 79 -9.62 12.36 10.85
N ARG A 80 -10.32 11.61 9.98
CA ARG A 80 -11.70 11.94 9.55
C ARG A 80 -12.70 11.93 10.70
N GLN A 81 -12.57 11.02 11.67
CA GLN A 81 -13.41 11.03 12.87
C GLN A 81 -13.18 12.29 13.71
N ILE A 82 -11.94 12.75 13.84
CA ILE A 82 -11.60 14.00 14.53
C ILE A 82 -12.18 15.20 13.75
N GLU A 83 -12.06 15.23 12.42
CA GLU A 83 -12.65 16.29 11.59
C GLU A 83 -14.18 16.37 11.74
N ALA A 84 -14.86 15.24 11.86
CA ALA A 84 -16.30 15.19 12.09
C ALA A 84 -16.72 15.87 13.42
N THR A 85 -15.78 16.09 14.35
CA THR A 85 -16.02 16.90 15.58
C THR A 85 -15.85 18.40 15.37
N GLY A 86 -15.53 18.86 14.15
CA GLY A 86 -15.29 20.27 13.80
C GLY A 86 -13.83 20.72 13.93
N ARG A 87 -12.88 19.81 14.25
CA ARG A 87 -11.44 20.12 14.32
C ARG A 87 -10.81 20.02 12.94
N GLN A 88 -9.93 20.97 12.61
CA GLN A 88 -9.14 20.91 11.39
C GLN A 88 -7.98 19.93 11.51
N MET A 89 -7.73 19.16 10.42
CA MET A 89 -6.62 18.24 10.31
C MET A 89 -5.75 18.58 9.10
N ILE A 90 -4.44 18.38 9.22
CA ILE A 90 -3.50 18.42 8.10
C ILE A 90 -3.12 16.98 7.76
N HIS A 91 -3.48 16.54 6.56
CA HIS A 91 -3.32 15.16 6.11
C HIS A 91 -1.98 14.94 5.39
N LEU A 92 -1.00 14.37 6.09
CA LEU A 92 0.30 13.97 5.53
C LEU A 92 0.53 12.45 5.60
N GLU A 93 -0.49 11.68 6.02
CA GLU A 93 -0.47 10.22 6.11
C GLU A 93 -0.82 9.52 4.81
N ILE A 94 -1.45 10.24 3.86
CA ILE A 94 -1.89 9.67 2.60
C ILE A 94 -1.12 10.29 1.42
N GLY A 95 -0.84 9.48 0.41
CA GLY A 95 -0.17 9.93 -0.80
C GLY A 95 -1.18 10.35 -1.88
N GLU A 96 -2.08 11.27 -1.58
CA GLU A 96 -3.07 11.79 -2.50
C GLU A 96 -2.79 13.28 -2.75
N PRO A 97 -2.44 13.69 -3.98
CA PRO A 97 -2.24 15.09 -4.31
C PRO A 97 -3.47 15.94 -3.97
N ASP A 98 -3.27 17.14 -3.44
CA ASP A 98 -4.33 18.10 -3.11
C ASP A 98 -4.82 18.91 -4.31
N PHE A 99 -4.10 18.85 -5.42
CA PHE A 99 -4.51 19.47 -6.67
C PHE A 99 -5.38 18.52 -7.51
N GLY A 100 -6.25 19.12 -8.34
CA GLY A 100 -7.13 18.36 -9.23
C GLY A 100 -6.43 17.82 -10.48
N PRO A 101 -7.11 16.94 -11.23
CA PRO A 101 -6.64 16.50 -12.54
C PRO A 101 -6.61 17.69 -13.55
N PRO A 102 -5.90 17.53 -14.68
CA PRO A 102 -5.91 18.53 -15.74
C PRO A 102 -7.35 18.98 -16.11
N PRO A 103 -7.61 20.28 -16.30
CA PRO A 103 -8.97 20.79 -16.56
C PRO A 103 -9.67 20.13 -17.75
N SER A 104 -8.92 19.75 -18.79
CA SER A 104 -9.41 19.04 -19.97
C SER A 104 -9.99 17.66 -19.72
N ILE A 105 -9.74 17.05 -18.55
CA ILE A 105 -10.29 15.74 -18.18
C ILE A 105 -11.80 15.78 -18.02
N LYS A 106 -12.35 16.89 -17.48
CA LYS A 106 -13.79 17.08 -17.37
C LYS A 106 -14.46 17.04 -18.75
N ASP A 107 -13.91 17.80 -19.70
CA ASP A 107 -14.45 17.88 -21.05
C ASP A 107 -14.29 16.54 -21.78
N ALA A 108 -13.18 15.85 -21.59
CA ALA A 108 -12.97 14.51 -22.13
C ALA A 108 -14.02 13.50 -21.62
N PHE A 109 -14.37 13.58 -20.32
CA PHE A 109 -15.41 12.73 -19.74
C PHE A 109 -16.80 13.04 -20.33
N VAL A 110 -17.20 14.31 -20.37
CA VAL A 110 -18.49 14.75 -20.94
C VAL A 110 -18.59 14.36 -22.41
N ASN A 111 -17.55 14.66 -23.21
CA ASN A 111 -17.52 14.32 -24.63
C ASN A 111 -17.62 12.79 -24.86
N ALA A 112 -17.00 11.98 -24.02
CA ALA A 112 -17.11 10.53 -24.13
C ALA A 112 -18.56 10.06 -23.90
N ILE A 113 -19.24 10.59 -22.88
CA ILE A 113 -20.65 10.27 -22.59
C ILE A 113 -21.54 10.72 -23.74
N ASP A 114 -21.40 11.97 -24.22
CA ASP A 114 -22.20 12.53 -25.30
C ASP A 114 -22.01 11.77 -26.64
N SER A 115 -20.81 11.18 -26.80
CA SER A 115 -20.50 10.33 -27.97
C SER A 115 -20.95 8.88 -27.85
N GLY A 116 -21.64 8.51 -26.77
CA GLY A 116 -22.13 7.15 -26.57
C GLY A 116 -21.09 6.16 -26.05
N CYS A 117 -19.96 6.64 -25.50
CA CYS A 117 -18.90 5.79 -24.96
C CYS A 117 -19.22 5.35 -23.51
N TYR A 118 -20.16 4.43 -23.35
CA TYR A 118 -20.59 3.89 -22.05
C TYR A 118 -20.94 2.39 -22.12
N HIS A 119 -20.28 1.67 -23.02
CA HIS A 119 -20.47 0.24 -23.24
C HIS A 119 -19.30 -0.59 -22.69
N TYR A 120 -19.45 -1.91 -22.72
CA TYR A 120 -18.33 -2.81 -22.46
C TYR A 120 -17.27 -2.67 -23.56
N THR A 121 -16.01 -2.56 -23.13
CA THR A 121 -14.86 -2.54 -24.03
C THR A 121 -14.14 -3.89 -24.06
N ASP A 122 -13.09 -4.02 -24.87
CA ASP A 122 -12.11 -5.10 -24.68
C ASP A 122 -11.66 -5.12 -23.21
N VAL A 123 -11.55 -6.30 -22.64
CA VAL A 123 -11.13 -6.50 -21.24
C VAL A 123 -9.79 -5.85 -20.94
N ARG A 124 -8.89 -5.76 -21.92
CA ARG A 124 -7.58 -5.10 -21.80
C ARG A 124 -7.65 -3.57 -21.90
N GLY A 125 -8.82 -3.02 -22.19
CA GLY A 125 -9.06 -1.59 -22.44
C GLY A 125 -9.18 -1.25 -23.92
N ILE A 126 -9.66 -0.03 -24.22
CA ILE A 126 -9.86 0.45 -25.58
C ILE A 126 -8.54 0.42 -26.36
N GLU A 127 -8.61 0.01 -27.61
CA GLU A 127 -7.44 -0.19 -28.46
C GLU A 127 -6.57 1.08 -28.58
N ARG A 128 -7.21 2.22 -28.82
CA ARG A 128 -6.54 3.51 -28.95
C ARG A 128 -5.71 3.87 -27.71
N LEU A 129 -6.20 3.58 -26.48
CA LEU A 129 -5.45 3.83 -25.25
C LEU A 129 -4.25 2.90 -25.14
N ARG A 130 -4.45 1.61 -25.43
CA ARG A 130 -3.36 0.62 -25.40
C ARG A 130 -2.26 0.93 -26.41
N GLU A 131 -2.63 1.36 -27.63
CA GLU A 131 -1.67 1.81 -28.65
C GLU A 131 -0.86 3.02 -28.19
N LYS A 132 -1.53 4.03 -27.61
CA LYS A 132 -0.86 5.22 -27.09
C LYS A 132 0.12 4.90 -25.97
N LEU A 133 -0.30 4.06 -24.99
CA LEU A 133 0.56 3.60 -23.90
C LEU A 133 1.74 2.77 -24.41
N ALA A 134 1.48 1.85 -25.34
CA ALA A 134 2.52 1.03 -25.95
C ALA A 134 3.58 1.90 -26.67
N LEU A 135 3.15 2.89 -27.43
CA LEU A 135 4.04 3.82 -28.12
C LEU A 135 4.95 4.59 -27.15
N ILE A 136 4.39 5.09 -26.01
CA ILE A 136 5.15 5.82 -24.99
C ILE A 136 6.28 4.96 -24.40
N HIS A 137 6.06 3.66 -24.27
CA HIS A 137 6.99 2.73 -23.65
C HIS A 137 7.83 1.90 -24.65
N GLY A 138 7.64 2.07 -25.95
CA GLY A 138 8.36 1.30 -26.98
C GLY A 138 7.90 -0.16 -27.12
N PHE A 139 6.61 -0.43 -26.86
CA PHE A 139 5.99 -1.75 -26.87
C PHE A 139 4.87 -1.84 -27.91
N THR A 140 4.17 -2.99 -27.96
CA THR A 140 2.97 -3.20 -28.77
C THR A 140 1.72 -3.19 -27.89
N LYS A 141 0.55 -2.91 -28.48
CA LYS A 141 -0.72 -2.87 -27.73
C LYS A 141 -1.10 -4.20 -27.08
N GLU A 142 -0.56 -5.31 -27.56
CA GLU A 142 -0.77 -6.66 -27.01
C GLU A 142 -0.09 -6.86 -25.65
N THR A 143 0.92 -6.06 -25.36
CA THR A 143 1.68 -6.10 -24.11
C THR A 143 1.15 -5.13 -23.05
N VAL A 144 0.00 -4.49 -23.32
CA VAL A 144 -0.62 -3.49 -22.42
C VAL A 144 -2.00 -3.96 -22.00
N ILE A 145 -2.31 -3.82 -20.71
CA ILE A 145 -3.66 -3.96 -20.17
C ILE A 145 -3.98 -2.78 -19.24
N VAL A 146 -5.10 -2.11 -19.49
CA VAL A 146 -5.66 -1.06 -18.63
C VAL A 146 -6.35 -1.72 -17.45
N THR A 147 -6.07 -1.22 -16.24
CA THR A 147 -6.55 -1.79 -14.98
C THR A 147 -7.27 -0.74 -14.13
N PRO A 148 -8.15 -1.15 -13.19
CA PRO A 148 -8.80 -0.22 -12.25
C PRO A 148 -7.83 0.31 -11.19
N GLY A 149 -6.82 1.04 -11.64
CA GLY A 149 -5.70 1.57 -10.86
C GLY A 149 -4.56 0.58 -10.69
N GLY A 150 -3.37 1.09 -10.31
CA GLY A 150 -2.17 0.28 -10.12
C GLY A 150 -2.34 -0.81 -9.04
N ARG A 151 -3.10 -0.53 -7.95
CA ARG A 151 -3.36 -1.54 -6.90
C ARG A 151 -4.00 -2.81 -7.45
N PHE A 152 -4.96 -2.69 -8.35
CA PHE A 152 -5.55 -3.86 -8.99
C PHE A 152 -4.54 -4.56 -9.90
N GLY A 153 -3.69 -3.80 -10.59
CA GLY A 153 -2.59 -4.36 -11.38
C GLY A 153 -1.66 -5.25 -10.55
N VAL A 154 -1.28 -4.78 -9.34
CA VAL A 154 -0.49 -5.57 -8.37
C VAL A 154 -1.24 -6.84 -7.97
N TYR A 155 -2.49 -6.70 -7.49
CA TYR A 155 -3.32 -7.84 -7.09
C TYR A 155 -3.49 -8.86 -8.22
N ALA A 156 -3.89 -8.39 -9.41
CA ALA A 156 -4.14 -9.25 -10.55
C ALA A 156 -2.88 -9.98 -11.04
N SER A 157 -1.72 -9.34 -10.95
CA SER A 157 -0.43 -9.97 -11.27
C SER A 157 -0.12 -11.12 -10.32
N ILE A 158 -0.22 -10.89 -9.00
CA ILE A 158 0.01 -11.94 -8.00
C ILE A 158 -1.01 -13.08 -8.18
N ALA A 159 -2.31 -12.75 -8.24
CA ALA A 159 -3.38 -13.72 -8.29
C ALA A 159 -3.42 -14.55 -9.58
N SER A 160 -2.97 -14.00 -10.72
CA SER A 160 -2.99 -14.71 -12.01
C SER A 160 -1.72 -15.51 -12.30
N LEU A 161 -0.62 -15.21 -11.62
CA LEU A 161 0.69 -15.79 -11.93
C LEU A 161 1.18 -16.79 -10.89
N LEU A 162 0.79 -16.61 -9.61
CA LEU A 162 1.26 -17.42 -8.51
C LEU A 162 0.18 -18.38 -8.01
N LYS A 163 0.63 -19.49 -7.41
CA LYS A 163 -0.23 -20.50 -6.80
C LYS A 163 -0.16 -20.39 -5.26
N PRO A 164 -1.20 -20.85 -4.54
CA PRO A 164 -1.14 -21.00 -3.10
C PRO A 164 0.10 -21.77 -2.65
N GLY A 165 0.81 -21.24 -1.65
CA GLY A 165 2.03 -21.83 -1.09
C GLY A 165 3.32 -21.40 -1.77
N GLU A 166 3.29 -20.84 -2.98
CA GLU A 166 4.45 -20.20 -3.59
C GLU A 166 4.88 -18.94 -2.84
N GLU A 167 6.07 -18.42 -3.12
CA GLU A 167 6.68 -17.35 -2.35
C GLU A 167 6.98 -16.13 -3.21
N ILE A 168 6.84 -14.93 -2.60
CA ILE A 168 7.34 -13.67 -3.14
C ILE A 168 8.40 -13.08 -2.23
N VAL A 169 9.38 -12.41 -2.81
CA VAL A 169 10.36 -11.58 -2.10
C VAL A 169 9.91 -10.12 -2.18
N VAL A 170 9.81 -9.45 -1.04
CA VAL A 170 9.46 -8.04 -0.90
C VAL A 170 10.58 -7.31 -0.17
N ILE A 171 11.02 -6.18 -0.72
CA ILE A 171 12.06 -5.33 -0.12
C ILE A 171 11.38 -4.33 0.80
N GLU A 172 11.69 -4.41 2.10
CA GLU A 172 11.18 -3.49 3.13
C GLU A 172 12.15 -2.31 3.40
N PRO A 173 11.63 -1.13 3.77
CA PRO A 173 10.23 -0.79 4.02
C PRO A 173 9.43 -0.76 2.72
N SER A 174 8.19 -1.24 2.76
CA SER A 174 7.36 -1.42 1.58
C SER A 174 5.90 -1.03 1.80
N TRP A 175 5.20 -0.74 0.71
CA TRP A 175 3.77 -0.50 0.78
C TRP A 175 3.02 -1.78 1.23
N PRO A 176 2.17 -1.71 2.29
CA PRO A 176 1.55 -2.90 2.89
C PRO A 176 0.72 -3.75 1.92
N ALA A 177 0.19 -3.14 0.86
CA ALA A 177 -0.69 -3.85 -0.06
C ALA A 177 -0.02 -5.02 -0.80
N TYR A 178 1.30 -5.08 -0.89
CA TYR A 178 1.97 -6.27 -1.46
C TYR A 178 1.75 -7.48 -0.55
N ALA A 179 1.91 -7.28 0.76
CA ALA A 179 1.64 -8.30 1.76
C ALA A 179 0.16 -8.71 1.78
N ASP A 180 -0.74 -7.73 1.75
CA ASP A 180 -2.18 -7.99 1.72
C ASP A 180 -2.58 -8.78 0.47
N CYS A 181 -2.08 -8.40 -0.71
CA CYS A 181 -2.35 -9.12 -1.96
C CYS A 181 -1.80 -10.56 -1.95
N ALA A 182 -0.61 -10.77 -1.38
CA ALA A 182 -0.05 -12.10 -1.25
C ALA A 182 -0.88 -12.98 -0.28
N ALA A 183 -1.25 -12.43 0.88
CA ALA A 183 -2.07 -13.13 1.88
C ALA A 183 -3.44 -13.54 1.31
N LEU A 184 -4.12 -12.66 0.58
CA LEU A 184 -5.40 -12.95 -0.08
C LEU A 184 -5.30 -14.11 -1.08
N ASN A 185 -4.12 -14.38 -1.64
CA ASN A 185 -3.88 -15.46 -2.59
C ASN A 185 -3.14 -16.65 -1.97
N SER A 186 -3.01 -16.69 -0.63
CA SER A 186 -2.26 -17.74 0.10
C SER A 186 -0.82 -17.89 -0.40
N VAL A 187 -0.21 -16.80 -0.85
CA VAL A 187 1.19 -16.69 -1.26
C VAL A 187 2.01 -16.26 -0.05
N LYS A 188 3.14 -16.92 0.18
CA LYS A 188 4.04 -16.60 1.29
C LYS A 188 4.94 -15.42 0.95
N ILE A 189 5.34 -14.66 1.97
CA ILE A 189 6.21 -13.50 1.82
C ILE A 189 7.54 -13.76 2.49
N LYS A 190 8.62 -13.44 1.79
CA LYS A 190 9.96 -13.26 2.33
C LYS A 190 10.34 -11.80 2.24
N THR A 191 10.76 -11.21 3.35
CA THR A 191 11.12 -9.79 3.40
C THR A 191 12.63 -9.63 3.45
N ILE A 192 13.14 -8.73 2.61
CA ILE A 192 14.52 -8.26 2.65
C ILE A 192 14.51 -6.89 3.32
N LYS A 193 15.19 -6.77 4.44
CA LYS A 193 15.21 -5.53 5.21
C LYS A 193 16.30 -4.60 4.69
N THR A 194 15.94 -3.35 4.46
CA THR A 194 16.91 -2.30 4.16
C THR A 194 17.02 -1.32 5.33
N SER A 195 18.04 -0.48 5.33
CA SER A 195 18.26 0.48 6.40
C SER A 195 18.60 1.87 5.90
N LEU A 196 18.43 2.86 6.76
CA LEU A 196 18.82 4.24 6.49
C LEU A 196 20.32 4.38 6.26
N GLU A 197 21.14 3.58 6.95
CA GLU A 197 22.58 3.60 6.92
C GLU A 197 23.14 3.24 5.53
N ASN A 198 22.48 2.33 4.83
CA ASN A 198 22.81 1.97 3.44
C ASN A 198 21.92 2.68 2.41
N GLN A 199 21.28 3.80 2.78
CA GLN A 199 20.43 4.60 1.90
C GLN A 199 19.26 3.80 1.31
N TRP A 200 18.75 2.82 2.03
CA TRP A 200 17.63 1.94 1.63
C TRP A 200 17.95 1.09 0.38
N SER A 201 19.22 0.81 0.14
CA SER A 201 19.64 -0.09 -0.92
C SER A 201 19.51 -1.54 -0.43
N PRO A 202 18.88 -2.45 -1.19
CA PRO A 202 18.81 -3.85 -0.81
C PRO A 202 20.20 -4.53 -0.99
N ASP A 203 20.48 -5.49 -0.14
CA ASP A 203 21.61 -6.40 -0.30
C ASP A 203 21.20 -7.52 -1.28
N ILE A 204 22.02 -7.73 -2.30
CA ILE A 204 21.76 -8.74 -3.33
C ILE A 204 22.00 -10.15 -2.79
N ASP A 205 22.97 -10.31 -1.89
CA ASP A 205 23.27 -11.61 -1.29
C ASP A 205 22.10 -12.04 -0.41
N GLU A 206 21.49 -11.12 0.38
CA GLU A 206 20.27 -11.41 1.14
C GLU A 206 19.09 -11.78 0.23
N ILE A 207 18.91 -11.14 -0.93
CA ILE A 207 17.89 -11.50 -1.91
C ILE A 207 18.15 -12.91 -2.45
N THR A 208 19.41 -13.22 -2.74
CA THR A 208 19.83 -14.53 -3.26
C THR A 208 19.58 -15.63 -2.24
N ASP A 209 19.98 -15.44 -0.99
CA ASP A 209 19.77 -16.38 0.11
C ASP A 209 18.28 -16.62 0.42
N ALA A 210 17.45 -15.60 0.25
CA ALA A 210 16.02 -15.71 0.40
C ALA A 210 15.34 -16.44 -0.79
N THR A 211 16.01 -16.56 -1.93
CA THR A 211 15.46 -17.16 -3.15
C THR A 211 15.64 -18.67 -3.13
N ASN A 212 14.59 -19.43 -3.43
CA ASN A 212 14.59 -20.87 -3.58
C ASN A 212 13.57 -21.35 -4.63
N ASP A 213 13.42 -22.66 -4.81
CA ASP A 213 12.50 -23.26 -5.80
C ASP A 213 11.02 -22.88 -5.60
N SER A 214 10.61 -22.50 -4.39
CA SER A 214 9.24 -22.02 -4.11
C SER A 214 9.08 -20.53 -4.42
N THR A 215 10.16 -19.77 -4.51
CA THR A 215 10.15 -18.34 -4.84
C THR A 215 9.80 -18.17 -6.31
N LYS A 216 8.80 -17.33 -6.62
CA LYS A 216 8.31 -17.12 -7.99
C LYS A 216 8.34 -15.67 -8.42
N MET A 217 8.42 -14.72 -7.49
CA MET A 217 8.35 -13.30 -7.82
C MET A 217 9.20 -12.47 -6.85
N ILE A 218 9.86 -11.46 -7.41
CA ILE A 218 10.45 -10.34 -6.64
C ILE A 218 9.59 -9.11 -6.90
N VAL A 219 9.21 -8.41 -5.83
CA VAL A 219 8.44 -7.16 -5.89
C VAL A 219 9.38 -5.99 -5.68
N LEU A 220 9.43 -5.10 -6.65
CA LEU A 220 10.16 -3.85 -6.64
C LEU A 220 9.17 -2.70 -6.62
N ASN A 221 9.33 -1.75 -5.71
CA ASN A 221 8.57 -0.50 -5.70
C ASN A 221 9.54 0.68 -5.68
N TYR A 222 9.78 1.24 -6.85
CA TYR A 222 10.70 2.36 -7.03
C TYR A 222 10.16 3.34 -8.07
N PRO A 223 10.23 4.67 -7.79
CA PRO A 223 10.63 5.29 -6.52
C PRO A 223 9.85 4.73 -5.35
N ASN A 224 10.57 4.39 -4.27
CA ASN A 224 10.01 3.60 -3.18
C ASN A 224 9.01 4.42 -2.32
N ASN A 225 7.91 3.81 -1.98
CA ASN A 225 7.04 4.24 -0.89
C ASN A 225 7.32 3.33 0.33
N PRO A 226 7.99 3.84 1.40
CA PRO A 226 7.93 5.24 1.88
C PRO A 226 9.21 6.08 1.67
N THR A 227 10.32 5.55 1.21
CA THR A 227 11.64 6.20 1.33
C THR A 227 11.97 7.20 0.23
N GLY A 228 11.25 7.17 -0.89
CA GLY A 228 11.52 8.00 -2.07
C GLY A 228 12.82 7.64 -2.82
N LYS A 229 13.49 6.53 -2.48
CA LYS A 229 14.74 6.12 -3.14
C LYS A 229 14.45 5.39 -4.46
N ILE A 230 15.46 5.37 -5.34
CA ILE A 230 15.48 4.56 -6.55
C ILE A 230 16.62 3.54 -6.47
N LEU A 231 16.53 2.47 -7.26
CA LEU A 231 17.62 1.51 -7.41
C LEU A 231 18.71 2.05 -8.35
N SER A 232 19.95 1.66 -8.09
CA SER A 232 21.02 1.86 -9.06
C SER A 232 20.89 0.90 -10.24
N THR A 233 21.39 1.29 -11.42
CA THR A 233 21.45 0.42 -12.60
C THR A 233 22.11 -0.92 -12.26
N SER A 234 23.23 -0.89 -11.54
CA SER A 234 23.95 -2.10 -11.12
C SER A 234 23.09 -3.01 -10.23
N THR A 235 22.30 -2.44 -9.30
CA THR A 235 21.39 -3.22 -8.46
C THR A 235 20.29 -3.87 -9.30
N ILE A 236 19.71 -3.13 -10.24
CA ILE A 236 18.68 -3.64 -11.15
C ILE A 236 19.23 -4.81 -11.99
N GLU A 237 20.41 -4.66 -12.56
CA GLU A 237 21.05 -5.69 -13.37
C GLU A 237 21.32 -6.98 -12.59
N LYS A 238 21.78 -6.87 -11.34
CA LYS A 238 21.98 -8.02 -10.46
C LYS A 238 20.67 -8.73 -10.12
N ILE A 239 19.62 -7.98 -9.80
CA ILE A 239 18.28 -8.55 -9.54
C ILE A 239 17.75 -9.25 -10.79
N LEU A 240 17.92 -8.67 -11.97
CA LEU A 240 17.50 -9.27 -13.23
C LEU A 240 18.31 -10.53 -13.58
N SER A 241 19.61 -10.56 -13.27
CA SER A 241 20.42 -11.77 -13.42
C SER A 241 19.87 -12.89 -12.55
N LEU A 242 19.68 -12.62 -11.27
CA LEU A 242 19.08 -13.58 -10.33
C LEU A 242 17.69 -14.05 -10.81
N ALA A 243 16.86 -13.13 -11.28
CA ALA A 243 15.53 -13.45 -11.77
C ALA A 243 15.59 -14.36 -13.02
N LYS A 244 16.57 -14.18 -13.90
CA LYS A 244 16.78 -15.06 -15.07
C LYS A 244 17.25 -16.44 -14.65
N ASP A 245 18.18 -16.54 -13.70
CA ASP A 245 18.75 -17.81 -13.23
C ASP A 245 17.68 -18.69 -12.57
N TYR A 246 16.77 -18.11 -11.80
CA TYR A 246 15.68 -18.80 -11.10
C TYR A 246 14.33 -18.77 -11.85
N GLY A 247 14.26 -18.10 -13.00
CA GLY A 247 13.02 -17.95 -13.77
C GLY A 247 11.91 -17.21 -13.00
N LEU A 248 12.26 -16.18 -12.22
CA LEU A 248 11.34 -15.42 -11.38
C LEU A 248 10.58 -14.37 -12.21
N TYR A 249 9.39 -14.01 -11.76
CA TYR A 249 8.73 -12.79 -12.19
C TYR A 249 9.35 -11.59 -11.47
N ILE A 250 9.46 -10.45 -12.14
CA ILE A 250 9.75 -9.14 -11.53
C ILE A 250 8.49 -8.29 -11.62
N LEU A 251 7.83 -8.05 -10.49
CA LEU A 251 6.76 -7.06 -10.40
C LEU A 251 7.38 -5.72 -9.98
N SER A 252 7.37 -4.75 -10.90
CA SER A 252 7.90 -3.40 -10.67
C SER A 252 6.75 -2.41 -10.60
N ASP A 253 6.48 -1.90 -9.40
CA ASP A 253 5.50 -0.84 -9.18
C ASP A 253 6.19 0.52 -9.35
N GLU A 254 5.94 1.14 -10.51
CA GLU A 254 6.62 2.35 -10.98
C GLU A 254 5.71 3.60 -10.96
N VAL A 255 4.62 3.58 -10.20
CA VAL A 255 3.59 4.64 -10.16
C VAL A 255 4.12 6.04 -9.79
N TYR A 256 5.35 6.13 -9.29
CA TYR A 256 6.06 7.37 -8.98
C TYR A 256 7.19 7.69 -9.97
N SER A 257 7.33 6.97 -11.08
CA SER A 257 8.41 7.11 -12.06
C SER A 257 8.63 8.55 -12.53
N LYS A 258 7.54 9.30 -12.75
CA LYS A 258 7.56 10.71 -13.20
C LYS A 258 8.03 11.70 -12.14
N TYR A 259 8.04 11.33 -10.87
CA TYR A 259 8.47 12.19 -9.75
C TYR A 259 9.96 12.14 -9.46
N CYS A 260 10.77 11.46 -10.28
CA CYS A 260 12.20 11.38 -10.07
C CYS A 260 12.93 12.70 -10.32
N ASN A 261 13.89 13.03 -9.43
CA ASN A 261 14.81 14.15 -9.60
C ASN A 261 16.05 13.76 -10.42
N LYS A 262 16.23 12.45 -10.65
CA LYS A 262 17.30 11.83 -11.45
C LYS A 262 16.67 11.03 -12.58
N LYS A 263 17.47 10.60 -13.55
CA LYS A 263 16.99 9.68 -14.58
C LYS A 263 16.51 8.39 -13.90
N PHE A 264 15.23 8.11 -14.03
CA PHE A 264 14.62 6.85 -13.62
C PHE A 264 14.85 5.82 -14.74
N GLN A 265 15.18 4.59 -14.35
CA GLN A 265 15.34 3.48 -15.26
C GLN A 265 14.26 2.44 -14.98
N SER A 266 13.33 2.29 -15.91
CA SER A 266 12.25 1.33 -15.80
C SER A 266 12.76 -0.10 -16.04
N ILE A 267 12.17 -1.07 -15.34
CA ILE A 267 12.42 -2.50 -15.61
C ILE A 267 12.02 -2.88 -17.03
N SER A 268 11.07 -2.17 -17.64
CA SER A 268 10.66 -2.39 -19.03
C SER A 268 11.80 -2.19 -20.04
N GLU A 269 12.76 -1.32 -19.76
CA GLU A 269 13.91 -1.03 -20.63
C GLU A 269 14.85 -2.25 -20.81
N TYR A 270 14.78 -3.23 -19.90
CA TYR A 270 15.61 -4.44 -19.95
C TYR A 270 14.99 -5.59 -20.75
N HIS A 271 13.78 -5.44 -21.26
CA HIS A 271 13.09 -6.42 -22.10
C HIS A 271 13.10 -7.85 -21.52
N TYR A 272 12.91 -7.98 -20.21
CA TYR A 272 12.80 -9.29 -19.57
C TYR A 272 11.37 -9.80 -19.67
N ASP A 273 11.16 -10.94 -20.34
CA ASP A 273 9.83 -11.50 -20.67
C ASP A 273 8.93 -11.78 -19.44
N ARG A 274 9.51 -11.90 -18.25
CA ARG A 274 8.78 -12.10 -17.01
C ARG A 274 8.71 -10.84 -16.14
N SER A 275 8.99 -9.67 -16.70
CA SER A 275 8.76 -8.39 -16.02
C SER A 275 7.30 -7.97 -16.14
N ILE A 276 6.79 -7.36 -15.07
CA ILE A 276 5.44 -6.80 -14.95
C ILE A 276 5.61 -5.39 -14.40
N VAL A 277 5.41 -4.39 -15.23
CA VAL A 277 5.51 -2.98 -14.81
C VAL A 277 4.12 -2.45 -14.53
N ILE A 278 3.92 -1.91 -13.35
CA ILE A 278 2.68 -1.29 -12.90
C ILE A 278 2.82 0.22 -12.95
N GLU A 279 1.92 0.87 -13.68
CA GLU A 279 1.83 2.32 -13.77
C GLU A 279 0.41 2.81 -13.45
N SER A 280 0.27 4.08 -13.10
CA SER A 280 -1.01 4.63 -12.68
C SER A 280 -1.19 6.09 -13.06
N PHE A 281 -2.41 6.46 -13.43
CA PHE A 281 -2.82 7.85 -13.59
C PHE A 281 -3.07 8.57 -12.25
N SER A 282 -3.16 7.81 -11.17
CA SER A 282 -3.53 8.33 -9.85
C SER A 282 -2.58 9.41 -9.34
N LYS A 283 -1.28 9.25 -9.54
CA LYS A 283 -0.28 10.17 -8.96
C LYS A 283 0.11 11.25 -9.97
N THR A 284 0.63 10.87 -11.10
CA THR A 284 1.11 11.80 -12.15
C THR A 284 0.06 12.81 -12.59
N TYR A 285 -1.20 12.37 -12.73
CA TYR A 285 -2.29 13.21 -13.23
C TYR A 285 -3.33 13.59 -12.16
N ALA A 286 -3.04 13.32 -10.87
CA ALA A 286 -3.97 13.57 -9.76
C ALA A 286 -5.37 12.93 -9.95
N MET A 287 -5.42 11.75 -10.55
CA MET A 287 -6.66 11.04 -10.88
C MET A 287 -6.91 9.85 -9.94
N THR A 288 -6.71 10.05 -8.63
CA THR A 288 -6.85 8.97 -7.63
C THR A 288 -8.25 8.35 -7.62
N GLY A 289 -9.29 9.17 -7.70
CA GLY A 289 -10.70 8.77 -7.72
C GLY A 289 -11.15 8.13 -9.04
N PHE A 290 -10.44 8.33 -10.14
CA PHE A 290 -10.79 7.75 -11.45
C PHE A 290 -10.51 6.25 -11.54
N ARG A 291 -9.68 5.72 -10.65
CA ARG A 291 -9.31 4.31 -10.64
C ARG A 291 -8.75 3.84 -11.98
N LEU A 292 -7.74 4.52 -12.49
CA LEU A 292 -7.06 4.22 -13.76
C LEU A 292 -5.59 3.88 -13.54
N GLY A 293 -5.17 2.80 -14.14
CA GLY A 293 -3.78 2.35 -14.22
C GLY A 293 -3.59 1.41 -15.38
N TYR A 294 -2.39 0.90 -15.56
CA TYR A 294 -2.10 -0.10 -16.58
C TYR A 294 -0.91 -0.96 -16.19
N VAL A 295 -0.85 -2.11 -16.82
CA VAL A 295 0.26 -3.06 -16.71
C VAL A 295 0.92 -3.19 -18.07
N LEU A 296 2.25 -3.15 -18.07
CA LEU A 296 3.09 -3.49 -19.20
C LEU A 296 3.78 -4.83 -18.90
N SER A 297 3.66 -5.80 -19.80
CA SER A 297 4.30 -7.10 -19.64
C SER A 297 4.31 -7.86 -20.98
N SER A 298 4.89 -9.06 -21.01
CA SER A 298 4.76 -9.92 -22.20
C SER A 298 3.29 -10.27 -22.47
N GLU A 299 2.96 -10.50 -23.72
CA GLU A 299 1.58 -10.84 -24.16
C GLU A 299 1.02 -12.04 -23.39
N VAL A 300 1.85 -13.03 -23.06
CA VAL A 300 1.46 -14.23 -22.30
C VAL A 300 0.98 -13.84 -20.89
N ILE A 301 1.69 -12.92 -20.23
CA ILE A 301 1.32 -12.43 -18.89
C ILE A 301 0.07 -11.56 -18.97
N VAL A 302 0.00 -10.64 -19.94
CA VAL A 302 -1.17 -9.79 -20.17
C VAL A 302 -2.44 -10.64 -20.37
N LYS A 303 -2.37 -11.73 -21.12
CA LYS A 303 -3.51 -12.66 -21.32
C LYS A 303 -3.96 -13.31 -19.99
N LYS A 304 -3.04 -13.67 -19.10
CA LYS A 304 -3.39 -14.24 -17.79
C LYS A 304 -4.07 -13.20 -16.90
N ILE A 305 -3.53 -11.98 -16.83
CA ILE A 305 -4.12 -10.86 -16.09
C ILE A 305 -5.50 -10.52 -16.66
N ALA A 306 -5.63 -10.44 -17.99
CA ALA A 306 -6.90 -10.16 -18.66
C ALA A 306 -7.97 -11.21 -18.34
N LYS A 307 -7.60 -12.49 -18.27
CA LYS A 307 -8.53 -13.56 -17.86
C LYS A 307 -9.08 -13.31 -16.45
N LEU A 308 -8.23 -12.96 -15.49
CA LEU A 308 -8.65 -12.62 -14.12
C LEU A 308 -9.55 -11.38 -14.11
N GLN A 309 -9.13 -10.30 -14.81
CA GLN A 309 -9.88 -9.06 -14.89
C GLN A 309 -11.28 -9.26 -15.50
N ALA A 310 -11.40 -10.10 -16.53
CA ALA A 310 -12.69 -10.44 -17.15
C ALA A 310 -13.69 -10.99 -16.14
N PHE A 311 -13.25 -11.86 -15.22
CA PHE A 311 -14.11 -12.43 -14.19
C PHE A 311 -14.35 -11.47 -13.00
N ALA A 312 -13.39 -10.62 -12.68
CA ALA A 312 -13.49 -9.73 -11.54
C ALA A 312 -14.37 -8.49 -11.82
N MET A 313 -14.32 -7.95 -13.06
CA MET A 313 -14.99 -6.68 -13.36
C MET A 313 -15.29 -6.44 -14.86
N THR A 314 -15.00 -7.36 -15.74
CA THR A 314 -15.10 -7.27 -17.19
C THR A 314 -14.05 -6.33 -17.79
N SER A 315 -14.25 -5.02 -17.75
CA SER A 315 -13.31 -4.00 -18.26
C SER A 315 -13.39 -2.72 -17.43
N VAL A 316 -12.39 -1.87 -17.53
CA VAL A 316 -12.44 -0.52 -16.96
C VAL A 316 -13.53 0.29 -17.67
N ALA A 317 -14.25 1.13 -16.94
CA ALA A 317 -15.32 1.97 -17.49
C ALA A 317 -14.82 2.78 -18.70
N GLU A 318 -15.55 2.67 -19.83
CA GLU A 318 -15.14 3.24 -21.10
C GLU A 318 -14.90 4.76 -21.05
N PRO A 319 -15.76 5.61 -20.45
CA PRO A 319 -15.54 7.05 -20.42
C PRO A 319 -14.25 7.42 -19.70
N LEU A 320 -13.88 6.67 -18.66
CA LEU A 320 -12.65 6.92 -17.92
C LEU A 320 -11.39 6.61 -18.76
N GLN A 321 -11.47 5.69 -19.70
CA GLN A 321 -10.36 5.39 -20.59
C GLN A 321 -10.13 6.52 -21.61
N TYR A 322 -11.17 7.25 -22.01
CA TYR A 322 -11.03 8.50 -22.79
C TYR A 322 -10.43 9.63 -21.97
N CYS A 323 -10.75 9.71 -20.68
CA CYS A 323 -10.04 10.59 -19.75
C CYS A 323 -8.55 10.28 -19.69
N ALA A 324 -8.17 8.98 -19.63
CA ALA A 324 -6.78 8.56 -19.65
C ALA A 324 -6.06 9.00 -20.94
N LEU A 325 -6.69 8.85 -22.11
CA LEU A 325 -6.14 9.34 -23.39
C LEU A 325 -5.84 10.83 -23.36
N ASN A 326 -6.77 11.64 -22.83
CA ASN A 326 -6.59 13.06 -22.71
C ASN A 326 -5.49 13.42 -21.69
N ALA A 327 -5.44 12.68 -20.56
CA ALA A 327 -4.40 12.89 -19.55
C ALA A 327 -2.98 12.70 -20.11
N LEU A 328 -2.77 11.73 -21.01
CA LEU A 328 -1.48 11.48 -21.66
C LEU A 328 -1.01 12.64 -22.56
N GLU A 329 -1.90 13.52 -22.95
CA GLU A 329 -1.62 14.72 -23.77
C GLU A 329 -1.57 16.00 -22.92
N SER A 330 -1.90 15.92 -21.64
CA SER A 330 -1.96 17.06 -20.74
C SER A 330 -0.62 17.34 -20.08
N ASP A 331 -0.43 18.60 -19.66
CA ASP A 331 0.70 18.96 -18.82
C ASP A 331 0.54 18.40 -17.40
N TYR A 332 1.51 17.63 -16.98
CA TYR A 332 1.63 17.12 -15.61
C TYR A 332 2.90 17.64 -14.89
N LEU A 333 3.78 18.33 -15.61
CA LEU A 333 5.07 18.78 -15.10
C LEU A 333 4.89 19.86 -14.02
N THR A 334 3.91 20.72 -14.15
CA THR A 334 3.56 21.73 -13.15
C THR A 334 3.27 21.11 -11.80
N ASN A 335 2.48 20.04 -11.74
CA ASN A 335 2.14 19.33 -10.51
C ASN A 335 3.34 18.58 -9.90
N ILE A 336 4.21 18.05 -10.77
CA ILE A 336 5.44 17.40 -10.33
C ILE A 336 6.40 18.43 -9.72
N GLU A 337 6.58 19.59 -10.36
CA GLU A 337 7.47 20.61 -9.82
C GLU A 337 6.95 21.19 -8.51
N GLU A 338 5.65 21.41 -8.38
CA GLU A 338 5.04 21.80 -7.09
C GLU A 338 5.34 20.76 -6.00
N THR A 339 5.18 19.47 -6.29
CA THR A 339 5.51 18.40 -5.34
C THR A 339 7.00 18.40 -4.96
N ARG A 340 7.89 18.70 -5.92
CA ARG A 340 9.33 18.84 -5.64
C ARG A 340 9.64 20.03 -4.72
N ILE A 341 8.96 21.15 -4.91
CA ILE A 341 9.08 22.34 -4.03
C ILE A 341 8.67 21.95 -2.61
N ARG A 342 7.55 21.27 -2.45
CA ARG A 342 7.04 20.79 -1.16
C ARG A 342 7.99 19.80 -0.49
N LEU A 343 8.57 18.86 -1.25
CA LEU A 343 9.60 17.95 -0.75
C LEU A 343 10.85 18.69 -0.28
N ARG A 344 11.31 19.71 -1.01
CA ARG A 344 12.44 20.55 -0.58
C ARG A 344 12.14 21.26 0.75
N THR A 345 10.94 21.81 0.89
CA THR A 345 10.49 22.42 2.16
C THR A 345 10.54 21.41 3.32
N LEU A 346 10.01 20.19 3.13
CA LEU A 346 10.07 19.13 4.13
C LEU A 346 11.52 18.77 4.49
N VAL A 347 12.39 18.59 3.49
CA VAL A 347 13.82 18.26 3.70
C VAL A 347 14.50 19.34 4.54
N GLU A 348 14.28 20.62 4.23
CA GLU A 348 14.87 21.74 4.98
C GLU A 348 14.36 21.79 6.42
N ARG A 349 13.07 21.57 6.64
CA ARG A 349 12.46 21.58 7.97
C ARG A 349 12.99 20.42 8.83
N LEU A 350 13.03 19.20 8.29
CA LEU A 350 13.54 18.02 9.02
C LEU A 350 15.03 18.13 9.35
N LYS A 351 15.85 18.73 8.47
CA LYS A 351 17.26 19.03 8.77
C LYS A 351 17.42 19.97 9.98
N ARG A 352 16.54 20.99 10.11
CA ARG A 352 16.58 21.91 11.27
C ARG A 352 16.19 21.23 12.59
N MET A 353 15.38 20.17 12.52
CA MET A 353 14.98 19.35 13.68
C MET A 353 16.04 18.32 14.07
N ASP A 354 17.16 18.24 13.34
CA ASP A 354 18.23 17.24 13.53
C ASP A 354 17.73 15.79 13.43
N LEU A 355 16.76 15.53 12.53
CA LEU A 355 16.27 14.19 12.26
C LEU A 355 17.09 13.52 11.16
N SER A 356 17.39 12.24 11.36
CA SER A 356 18.10 11.42 10.36
C SER A 356 17.14 10.88 9.30
N PHE A 357 17.44 11.11 8.03
CA PHE A 357 16.68 10.58 6.89
C PHE A 357 17.53 10.53 5.62
N ALA A 358 17.16 9.67 4.68
CA ALA A 358 17.71 9.70 3.32
C ALA A 358 16.95 10.75 2.50
N VAL A 359 17.66 11.60 1.77
CA VAL A 359 17.05 12.54 0.83
C VAL A 359 16.42 11.72 -0.30
N PRO A 360 15.12 11.94 -0.63
CA PRO A 360 14.45 11.17 -1.68
C PRO A 360 15.01 11.49 -3.06
N ASP A 361 15.15 10.46 -3.90
CA ASP A 361 15.50 10.60 -5.31
C ASP A 361 14.25 10.85 -6.19
N GLY A 362 13.06 10.58 -5.64
CA GLY A 362 11.77 10.76 -6.30
C GLY A 362 10.58 10.49 -5.38
N GLY A 363 9.39 10.36 -5.96
CA GLY A 363 8.16 10.17 -5.21
C GLY A 363 7.65 11.43 -4.53
N MET A 364 6.85 11.25 -3.49
CA MET A 364 6.21 12.35 -2.75
C MET A 364 6.28 12.15 -1.23
N TYR A 365 7.30 11.41 -0.76
CA TYR A 365 7.41 11.04 0.66
C TYR A 365 8.79 11.32 1.23
N LEU A 366 8.80 11.60 2.55
CA LEU A 366 9.99 11.51 3.39
C LEU A 366 9.76 10.48 4.50
N TYR A 367 10.84 9.81 4.91
CA TYR A 367 10.82 8.75 5.91
C TYR A 367 11.89 9.00 6.98
N PRO A 368 11.69 10.03 7.84
CA PRO A 368 12.64 10.37 8.91
C PRO A 368 12.57 9.38 10.07
N ARG A 369 13.75 9.16 10.70
CA ARG A 369 13.90 8.45 11.96
C ARG A 369 13.64 9.40 13.13
N ILE A 370 12.81 8.96 14.09
CA ILE A 370 12.43 9.74 15.29
C ILE A 370 13.15 9.25 16.55
N ASN A 371 14.38 8.77 16.40
CA ASN A 371 15.18 8.22 17.51
C ASN A 371 15.72 9.26 18.51
N THR A 372 15.46 10.54 18.27
CA THR A 372 15.81 11.64 19.21
C THR A 372 14.96 11.66 20.47
N ILE A 373 13.90 10.86 20.52
CA ILE A 373 12.96 10.74 21.63
C ILE A 373 12.73 9.27 22.00
N PRO A 374 12.41 8.95 23.26
CA PRO A 374 12.19 7.56 23.72
C PRO A 374 10.88 6.93 23.23
N LEU A 375 10.02 7.69 22.54
CA LEU A 375 8.71 7.24 22.05
C LEU A 375 8.84 6.38 20.77
N ASP A 376 7.86 5.51 20.55
CA ASP A 376 7.68 4.79 19.28
C ASP A 376 6.85 5.61 18.26
N ASP A 377 6.81 5.13 17.03
CA ASP A 377 6.10 5.78 15.93
C ASP A 377 4.60 5.92 16.18
N ILE A 378 3.95 4.90 16.74
CA ILE A 378 2.51 4.91 17.04
C ILE A 378 2.18 5.98 18.07
N THR A 379 2.98 6.09 19.12
CA THR A 379 2.81 7.12 20.16
C THR A 379 2.98 8.51 19.55
N VAL A 380 4.02 8.73 18.73
CA VAL A 380 4.25 10.02 18.05
C VAL A 380 3.10 10.37 17.11
N VAL A 381 2.63 9.42 16.31
CA VAL A 381 1.49 9.62 15.40
C VAL A 381 0.23 10.01 16.17
N ASN A 382 -0.06 9.36 17.30
CA ASN A 382 -1.21 9.71 18.14
C ASN A 382 -1.09 11.13 18.72
N LEU A 383 0.09 11.50 19.22
CA LEU A 383 0.34 12.85 19.72
C LEU A 383 0.18 13.94 18.65
N LEU A 384 0.55 13.63 17.40
CA LEU A 384 0.36 14.54 16.27
C LEU A 384 -1.12 14.63 15.87
N LEU A 385 -1.84 13.52 15.83
CA LEU A 385 -3.30 13.50 15.57
C LEU A 385 -4.06 14.38 16.56
N GLU A 386 -3.72 14.30 17.86
CA GLU A 386 -4.30 15.15 18.89
C GLU A 386 -4.02 16.64 18.67
N ARG A 387 -2.96 16.97 17.93
CA ARG A 387 -2.57 18.34 17.59
C ARG A 387 -2.97 18.78 16.18
N GLY A 388 -3.81 17.98 15.50
CA GLY A 388 -4.35 18.30 14.18
C GLY A 388 -3.44 17.95 13.00
N VAL A 389 -2.48 17.04 13.18
CA VAL A 389 -1.59 16.59 12.10
C VAL A 389 -1.63 15.06 12.00
N ALA A 390 -1.91 14.54 10.82
CA ALA A 390 -1.87 13.12 10.52
C ALA A 390 -0.60 12.78 9.72
N VAL A 391 0.16 11.77 10.17
CA VAL A 391 1.30 11.17 9.45
C VAL A 391 1.19 9.65 9.55
N ALA A 392 1.86 8.90 8.68
CA ALA A 392 1.81 7.45 8.75
C ALA A 392 2.91 6.89 9.66
N PRO A 393 2.61 5.89 10.52
CA PRO A 393 3.63 5.24 11.34
C PRO A 393 4.58 4.43 10.47
N GLY A 394 5.84 4.38 10.86
CA GLY A 394 6.87 3.65 10.13
C GLY A 394 6.65 2.14 10.16
N SER A 395 6.15 1.62 11.26
CA SER A 395 5.80 0.19 11.45
C SER A 395 4.76 -0.31 10.45
N ALA A 396 3.95 0.58 9.86
CA ALA A 396 3.03 0.23 8.77
C ALA A 396 3.72 -0.20 7.48
N PHE A 397 5.03 0.05 7.32
CA PHE A 397 5.83 -0.33 6.14
C PHE A 397 6.79 -1.49 6.41
N GLY A 398 6.67 -2.10 7.58
CA GLY A 398 7.46 -3.23 8.07
C GLY A 398 7.70 -3.13 9.57
N SER A 399 7.53 -4.22 10.30
CA SER A 399 7.55 -4.25 11.77
C SER A 399 8.87 -3.76 12.40
N SER A 400 9.97 -3.76 11.62
CA SER A 400 11.29 -3.31 12.08
C SER A 400 11.44 -1.78 12.12
N TYR A 401 10.47 -1.01 11.62
CA TYR A 401 10.57 0.44 11.39
C TYR A 401 9.78 1.29 12.37
N GLY A 402 9.51 0.79 13.59
CA GLY A 402 8.78 1.52 14.65
C GLY A 402 9.50 2.75 15.23
N LYS A 403 10.64 3.15 14.65
CA LYS A 403 11.33 4.41 14.95
C LYS A 403 11.33 5.38 13.77
N PHE A 404 10.44 5.16 12.81
CA PHE A 404 10.28 6.03 11.64
C PHE A 404 8.84 6.53 11.53
N ILE A 405 8.64 7.61 10.80
CA ILE A 405 7.32 8.07 10.34
C ILE A 405 7.40 8.38 8.86
N ARG A 406 6.30 8.20 8.12
CA ARG A 406 6.21 8.66 6.74
C ARG A 406 5.41 9.96 6.66
N ILE A 407 5.98 10.96 6.00
CA ILE A 407 5.39 12.27 5.76
C ILE A 407 5.22 12.43 4.25
N SER A 408 4.01 12.77 3.77
CA SER A 408 3.75 13.04 2.36
C SER A 408 3.87 14.54 2.04
N ALA A 409 4.30 14.85 0.81
CA ALA A 409 4.36 16.21 0.27
C ALA A 409 3.09 16.57 -0.53
N THR A 410 1.93 16.14 -0.06
CA THR A 410 0.65 16.18 -0.78
C THR A 410 -0.25 17.33 -0.36
N GLN A 411 0.20 18.19 0.55
CA GLN A 411 -0.50 19.40 0.99
C GLN A 411 0.25 20.66 0.57
N THR A 412 -0.41 21.82 0.67
CA THR A 412 0.22 23.10 0.35
C THR A 412 1.47 23.34 1.20
N THR A 413 2.42 24.12 0.68
CA THR A 413 3.65 24.49 1.42
C THR A 413 3.34 25.16 2.77
N GLU A 414 2.24 25.93 2.85
CA GLU A 414 1.79 26.55 4.10
C GLU A 414 1.34 25.49 5.11
N GLN A 415 0.51 24.55 4.72
CA GLN A 415 0.04 23.47 5.59
C GLN A 415 1.19 22.54 6.02
N ILE A 416 2.10 22.21 5.10
CA ILE A 416 3.32 21.47 5.43
C ILE A 416 4.15 22.21 6.47
N THR A 417 4.33 23.51 6.31
CA THR A 417 5.10 24.31 7.28
C THR A 417 4.45 24.28 8.68
N LYS A 418 3.13 24.48 8.76
CA LYS A 418 2.38 24.39 10.02
C LYS A 418 2.50 23.00 10.65
N ALA A 419 2.38 21.94 9.85
CA ALA A 419 2.52 20.57 10.35
C ALA A 419 3.92 20.31 10.90
N MET A 420 4.96 20.83 10.24
CA MET A 420 6.33 20.68 10.72
C MET A 420 6.60 21.48 12.01
N ASP A 421 5.96 22.63 12.20
CA ASP A 421 6.02 23.35 13.50
C ASP A 421 5.39 22.53 14.63
N VAL A 422 4.26 21.84 14.36
CA VAL A 422 3.63 20.93 15.32
C VAL A 422 4.52 19.74 15.62
N LEU A 423 5.16 19.14 14.61
CA LEU A 423 6.10 18.04 14.79
C LEU A 423 7.31 18.46 15.64
N ASP A 424 7.93 19.59 15.34
CA ASP A 424 9.09 20.10 16.07
C ASP A 424 8.76 20.34 17.55
N ASN A 425 7.64 20.99 17.82
CA ASN A 425 7.14 21.19 19.19
C ASN A 425 6.87 19.85 19.90
N CYS A 426 6.27 18.89 19.22
CA CYS A 426 6.00 17.56 19.77
C CYS A 426 7.29 16.83 20.15
N LEU A 427 8.30 16.85 19.28
CA LEU A 427 9.60 16.22 19.52
C LEU A 427 10.37 16.93 20.65
N SER A 428 10.37 18.27 20.66
CA SER A 428 11.09 19.07 21.66
C SER A 428 10.53 18.89 23.08
N MET A 429 9.22 18.69 23.23
CA MET A 429 8.58 18.44 24.53
C MET A 429 8.87 17.03 25.09
N ASN A 430 9.35 16.11 24.26
CA ASN A 430 9.56 14.70 24.62
C ASN A 430 11.04 14.28 24.52
N ARG A 431 11.97 15.23 24.30
CA ARG A 431 13.42 15.05 24.43
C ARG A 431 13.82 15.12 25.90
#